data_a8cd4784bec194126fd4e1bd2d445d8f
#
_entry.id   a8cd4784bec194126fd4e1bd2d445d8f
#
_cell.length_a   1.000
_cell.length_b   1.000
_cell.length_c   1.000
_cell.angle_alpha   90.00
_cell.angle_beta   90.00
_cell.angle_gamma   90.00
#
_symmetry.space_group_name_H-M   'P 1'
#
loop_
_entity.id
_entity.type
_entity.pdbx_description
1 polymer ?
#
loop_
_entity_poly.entity_id
_entity_poly.type
_entity_poly.pdbx_seq_one_letter_code
_entity_poly.pdbx_strand_id
1 'polypeptide(L)'
;PSNSSAASDVYKRQTQFLRLCEENYHSRSRKSEIYYQKLEEYLEKNYGNPSLGVPMVAEEFGLSENYFSIFFKETMGKSFSSYLEKLRLEKAKKLIAEGKWDMETIAQMVGYGSSATFRRAFKRAYGIAPSAWKE
;
A
#
# COMPACT_ATOMS: atom_id res chain seq x y z
N PRO A 1 9.06 -28.17 20.11
CA PRO A 1 8.98 -27.21 19.07
C PRO A 1 9.72 -25.97 19.47
N SER A 2 10.69 -25.77 18.81
CA SER A 2 11.50 -24.60 18.83
C SER A 2 10.68 -23.33 18.78
N ASN A 3 9.90 -23.07 19.78
CA ASN A 3 9.24 -21.81 19.90
C ASN A 3 10.28 -20.77 20.21
N SER A 4 10.89 -20.26 19.20
CA SER A 4 11.78 -19.13 19.38
C SER A 4 10.97 -18.00 20.01
N SER A 5 11.58 -17.25 20.89
CA SER A 5 10.99 -16.04 21.46
C SER A 5 10.55 -15.07 20.34
N ALA A 6 11.20 -15.12 19.18
CA ALA A 6 10.84 -14.30 18.03
C ALA A 6 9.43 -14.64 17.50
N ALA A 7 9.09 -15.92 17.39
CA ALA A 7 7.75 -16.33 16.94
C ALA A 7 6.69 -15.91 17.94
N SER A 8 6.97 -16.02 19.23
CA SER A 8 6.06 -15.59 20.30
C SER A 8 5.86 -14.08 20.26
N ASP A 9 6.93 -13.30 20.01
CA ASP A 9 6.85 -11.85 19.93
C ASP A 9 6.03 -11.38 18.72
N VAL A 10 6.21 -12.05 17.58
CA VAL A 10 5.44 -11.76 16.37
C VAL A 10 3.95 -12.04 16.63
N TYR A 11 3.64 -13.15 17.27
CA TYR A 11 2.27 -13.50 17.62
C TYR A 11 1.63 -12.45 18.54
N LYS A 12 2.36 -12.00 19.55
CA LYS A 12 1.87 -10.96 20.46
C LYS A 12 1.59 -9.65 19.74
N ARG A 13 2.48 -9.25 18.83
CA ARG A 13 2.31 -8.03 18.05
C ARG A 13 1.09 -8.12 17.16
N GLN A 14 0.88 -9.26 16.51
CA GLN A 14 -0.26 -9.47 15.64
C GLN A 14 -1.57 -9.41 16.43
N THR A 15 -1.61 -10.05 17.61
CA THR A 15 -2.79 -10.03 18.46
C THR A 15 -3.10 -8.62 18.94
N GLN A 16 -2.08 -7.87 19.32
CA GLN A 16 -2.24 -6.48 19.75
C GLN A 16 -2.77 -5.60 18.62
N PHE A 17 -2.22 -5.77 17.42
CA PHE A 17 -2.65 -5.00 16.26
C PHE A 17 -4.10 -5.33 15.89
N LEU A 18 -4.47 -6.60 15.91
CA LEU A 18 -5.84 -7.02 15.66
C LEU A 18 -6.81 -6.40 16.66
N ARG A 19 -6.44 -6.40 17.94
CA ARG A 19 -7.26 -5.78 18.98
C ARG A 19 -7.48 -4.29 18.71
N LEU A 20 -6.43 -3.57 18.33
CA LEU A 20 -6.54 -2.17 18.00
C LEU A 20 -7.48 -1.92 16.82
N CYS A 21 -7.47 -2.84 15.86
CA CYS A 21 -8.35 -2.74 14.71
C CYS A 21 -9.80 -3.01 15.04
N GLU A 22 -10.06 -3.99 15.90
CA GLU A 22 -11.41 -4.26 16.39
C GLU A 22 -11.95 -3.04 17.12
N GLU A 23 -11.14 -2.43 17.97
CA GLU A 23 -11.49 -1.20 18.66
C GLU A 23 -11.80 -0.08 17.66
N ASN A 24 -10.99 0.07 16.64
CA ASN A 24 -11.21 1.07 15.61
C ASN A 24 -12.50 0.83 14.84
N TYR A 25 -12.79 -0.43 14.54
CA TYR A 25 -14.01 -0.81 13.86
C TYR A 25 -15.26 -0.47 14.70
N HIS A 26 -15.20 -0.72 16.01
CA HIS A 26 -16.33 -0.53 16.89
C HIS A 26 -16.41 0.85 17.54
N SER A 27 -15.28 1.47 17.86
CA SER A 27 -15.27 2.73 18.62
C SER A 27 -14.22 3.74 18.18
N ARG A 28 -13.41 3.44 17.17
CA ARG A 28 -12.30 4.28 16.70
C ARG A 28 -11.42 4.78 17.83
N SER A 29 -10.64 3.89 18.41
CA SER A 29 -9.72 4.30 19.45
C SER A 29 -8.61 5.21 18.88
N ARG A 30 -8.10 6.11 19.70
CA ARG A 30 -7.01 7.00 19.34
C ARG A 30 -5.76 6.24 18.88
N LYS A 31 -5.48 5.09 19.49
CA LYS A 31 -4.33 4.26 19.12
C LYS A 31 -4.47 3.68 17.73
N SER A 32 -5.65 3.22 17.36
CA SER A 32 -5.91 2.70 16.02
C SER A 32 -5.73 3.77 14.96
N GLU A 33 -6.22 4.98 15.23
CA GLU A 33 -6.02 6.10 14.32
C GLU A 33 -4.55 6.41 14.10
N ILE A 34 -3.72 6.33 15.16
CA ILE A 34 -2.29 6.53 15.05
C ILE A 34 -1.66 5.47 14.13
N TYR A 35 -2.06 4.20 14.26
CA TYR A 35 -1.56 3.14 13.39
C TYR A 35 -1.94 3.36 11.93
N TYR A 36 -3.17 3.75 11.67
CA TYR A 36 -3.60 4.07 10.31
C TYR A 36 -2.85 5.25 9.73
N GLN A 37 -2.64 6.29 10.52
CA GLN A 37 -1.87 7.44 10.09
C GLN A 37 -0.43 7.05 9.75
N LYS A 38 0.19 6.21 10.56
CA LYS A 38 1.55 5.73 10.30
C LYS A 38 1.62 4.92 9.02
N LEU A 39 0.62 4.07 8.76
CA LEU A 39 0.55 3.29 7.55
C LEU A 39 0.40 4.21 6.33
N GLU A 40 -0.51 5.17 6.39
CA GLU A 40 -0.71 6.13 5.31
C GLU A 40 0.55 6.94 5.04
N GLU A 41 1.21 7.43 6.09
CA GLU A 41 2.46 8.17 5.95
C GLU A 41 3.55 7.32 5.32
N TYR A 42 3.65 6.07 5.74
CA TYR A 42 4.63 5.13 5.18
C TYR A 42 4.38 4.91 3.70
N LEU A 43 3.13 4.70 3.31
CA LEU A 43 2.78 4.49 1.92
C LEU A 43 3.00 5.75 1.08
N GLU A 44 2.67 6.92 1.61
CA GLU A 44 2.92 8.19 0.91
C GLU A 44 4.42 8.44 0.68
N LYS A 45 5.26 8.02 1.60
CA LYS A 45 6.71 8.17 1.46
C LYS A 45 7.34 7.12 0.55
N ASN A 46 6.71 5.97 0.39
CA ASN A 46 7.34 4.82 -0.24
C ASN A 46 6.65 4.31 -1.51
N TYR A 47 5.52 4.88 -1.92
CA TYR A 47 4.80 4.38 -3.09
C TYR A 47 5.64 4.42 -4.36
N GLY A 48 6.59 5.33 -4.45
CA GLY A 48 7.51 5.45 -5.57
C GLY A 48 8.62 4.42 -5.60
N ASN A 49 8.74 3.60 -4.56
CA ASN A 49 9.73 2.53 -4.52
C ASN A 49 9.15 1.30 -5.22
N PRO A 50 9.77 0.84 -6.33
CA PRO A 50 9.26 -0.33 -7.05
C PRO A 50 9.21 -1.60 -6.20
N SER A 51 10.04 -1.67 -5.16
CA SER A 51 10.10 -2.82 -4.27
C SER A 51 9.02 -2.81 -3.19
N LEU A 52 8.26 -1.74 -3.07
CA LEU A 52 7.22 -1.68 -2.06
C LEU A 52 6.15 -2.74 -2.31
N GLY A 53 5.90 -3.54 -1.29
CA GLY A 53 4.92 -4.60 -1.33
C GLY A 53 4.65 -5.10 0.07
N VAL A 54 3.86 -6.15 0.18
CA VAL A 54 3.51 -6.75 1.46
C VAL A 54 4.73 -7.08 2.33
N PRO A 55 5.80 -7.72 1.78
CA PRO A 55 6.96 -8.04 2.61
C PRO A 55 7.57 -6.83 3.30
N MET A 56 7.76 -5.75 2.56
CA MET A 56 8.38 -4.54 3.11
C MET A 56 7.50 -3.88 4.17
N VAL A 57 6.21 -3.76 3.91
CA VAL A 57 5.29 -3.13 4.85
C VAL A 57 5.11 -3.98 6.10
N ALA A 58 4.96 -5.29 5.94
CA ALA A 58 4.82 -6.20 7.07
C ALA A 58 6.05 -6.13 7.97
N GLU A 59 7.23 -6.12 7.40
CA GLU A 59 8.48 -5.98 8.16
C GLU A 59 8.52 -4.67 8.94
N GLU A 60 8.14 -3.57 8.30
CA GLU A 60 8.13 -2.25 8.94
C GLU A 60 7.23 -2.23 10.17
N PHE A 61 6.09 -2.89 10.10
CA PHE A 61 5.12 -2.90 11.19
C PHE A 61 5.25 -4.12 12.11
N GLY A 62 6.26 -4.97 11.89
CA GLY A 62 6.51 -6.12 12.75
C GLY A 62 5.46 -7.22 12.65
N LEU A 63 4.84 -7.38 11.49
CA LEU A 63 3.79 -8.38 11.25
C LEU A 63 4.27 -9.43 10.24
N SER A 64 3.66 -10.61 10.27
CA SER A 64 3.89 -11.58 9.20
C SER A 64 3.16 -11.10 7.93
N GLU A 65 3.67 -11.51 6.77
CA GLU A 65 3.08 -11.13 5.50
C GLU A 65 1.63 -11.61 5.38
N ASN A 66 1.39 -12.85 5.76
CA ASN A 66 0.07 -13.45 5.70
C ASN A 66 -0.93 -12.70 6.58
N TYR A 67 -0.53 -12.42 7.81
CA TYR A 67 -1.38 -11.69 8.75
C TYR A 67 -1.70 -10.29 8.22
N PHE A 68 -0.67 -9.58 7.75
CA PHE A 68 -0.86 -8.23 7.23
C PHE A 68 -1.82 -8.24 6.03
N SER A 69 -1.66 -9.18 5.11
CA SER A 69 -2.50 -9.26 3.91
C SER A 69 -3.96 -9.48 4.24
N ILE A 70 -4.24 -10.43 5.14
CA ILE A 70 -5.60 -10.73 5.56
C ILE A 70 -6.21 -9.56 6.30
N PHE A 71 -5.46 -9.02 7.25
CA PHE A 71 -5.89 -7.89 8.05
C PHE A 71 -6.20 -6.67 7.17
N PHE A 72 -5.30 -6.36 6.24
CA PHE A 72 -5.48 -5.21 5.36
C PHE A 72 -6.75 -5.35 4.52
N LYS A 73 -6.95 -6.53 3.93
CA LYS A 73 -8.12 -6.78 3.10
C LYS A 73 -9.42 -6.67 3.90
N GLU A 74 -9.45 -7.22 5.10
CA GLU A 74 -10.64 -7.15 5.95
C GLU A 74 -10.95 -5.72 6.39
N THR A 75 -9.92 -4.95 6.69
CA THR A 75 -10.08 -3.58 7.19
C THR A 75 -10.39 -2.59 6.08
N MET A 76 -9.67 -2.68 4.97
CA MET A 76 -9.76 -1.70 3.88
C MET A 76 -10.73 -2.11 2.79
N GLY A 77 -11.21 -3.34 2.80
CA GLY A 77 -12.15 -3.85 1.81
C GLY A 77 -11.53 -4.25 0.49
N LYS A 78 -10.21 -4.12 0.35
CA LYS A 78 -9.47 -4.52 -0.86
C LYS A 78 -8.09 -4.99 -0.48
N SER A 79 -7.45 -5.77 -1.36
CA SER A 79 -6.09 -6.25 -1.12
C SER A 79 -5.11 -5.08 -1.10
N PHE A 80 -3.96 -5.30 -0.44
CA PHE A 80 -2.90 -4.31 -0.43
C PHE A 80 -2.40 -3.99 -1.83
N SER A 81 -2.26 -5.00 -2.69
CA SER A 81 -1.82 -4.79 -4.08
C SER A 81 -2.76 -3.88 -4.85
N SER A 82 -4.06 -4.07 -4.70
CA SER A 82 -5.06 -3.20 -5.34
C SER A 82 -5.02 -1.79 -4.81
N TYR A 83 -4.86 -1.65 -3.51
CA TYR A 83 -4.74 -0.34 -2.86
C TYR A 83 -3.50 0.40 -3.36
N LEU A 84 -2.36 -0.28 -3.39
CA LEU A 84 -1.11 0.32 -3.85
C LEU A 84 -1.18 0.72 -5.33
N GLU A 85 -1.76 -0.14 -6.16
CA GLU A 85 -1.96 0.18 -7.57
C GLU A 85 -2.78 1.45 -7.73
N LYS A 86 -3.89 1.55 -7.01
CA LYS A 86 -4.73 2.74 -7.07
C LYS A 86 -3.98 3.98 -6.60
N LEU A 87 -3.22 3.88 -5.51
CA LEU A 87 -2.43 5.00 -5.00
C LEU A 87 -1.42 5.48 -6.04
N ARG A 88 -0.67 4.55 -6.63
CA ARG A 88 0.33 4.88 -7.65
C ARG A 88 -0.31 5.52 -8.87
N LEU A 89 -1.43 4.99 -9.34
CA LEU A 89 -2.10 5.52 -10.52
C LEU A 89 -2.74 6.89 -10.25
N GLU A 90 -3.26 7.13 -9.05
CA GLU A 90 -3.76 8.45 -8.68
C GLU A 90 -2.63 9.49 -8.65
N LYS A 91 -1.47 9.12 -8.15
CA LYS A 91 -0.29 9.99 -8.20
C LYS A 91 0.14 10.25 -9.64
N ALA A 92 0.09 9.22 -10.49
CA ALA A 92 0.42 9.36 -11.91
C ALA A 92 -0.51 10.34 -12.62
N LYS A 93 -1.79 10.32 -12.33
CA LYS A 93 -2.76 11.25 -12.92
C LYS A 93 -2.38 12.69 -12.61
N LYS A 94 -1.94 12.97 -11.41
CA LYS A 94 -1.49 14.31 -11.02
C LYS A 94 -0.26 14.73 -11.80
N LEU A 95 0.69 13.81 -11.99
CA LEU A 95 1.91 14.10 -12.76
C LEU A 95 1.60 14.31 -14.23
N ILE A 96 0.67 13.55 -14.79
CA ILE A 96 0.22 13.74 -16.17
C ILE A 96 -0.40 15.13 -16.34
N ALA A 97 -1.21 15.56 -15.40
CA ALA A 97 -1.87 16.85 -15.42
C ALA A 97 -0.88 18.01 -15.39
N GLU A 98 0.28 17.83 -14.75
CA GLU A 98 1.33 18.85 -14.71
C GLU A 98 1.94 19.11 -16.10
N GLY A 99 1.93 18.10 -16.98
CA GLY A 99 2.44 18.25 -18.34
C GLY A 99 3.97 18.41 -18.48
N LYS A 100 4.71 18.11 -17.41
CA LYS A 100 6.17 18.29 -17.36
C LYS A 100 6.97 17.03 -17.66
N TRP A 101 6.34 15.85 -17.53
CA TRP A 101 7.05 14.59 -17.46
C TRP A 101 6.64 13.68 -18.60
N ASP A 102 7.59 12.91 -19.14
CA ASP A 102 7.24 11.86 -20.10
C ASP A 102 6.69 10.64 -19.36
N MET A 103 6.09 9.73 -20.09
CA MET A 103 5.42 8.55 -19.49
C MET A 103 6.41 7.61 -18.80
N GLU A 104 7.62 7.50 -19.32
CA GLU A 104 8.64 6.65 -18.71
C GLU A 104 9.06 7.20 -17.36
N THR A 105 9.27 8.51 -17.28
CA THR A 105 9.61 9.19 -16.03
C THR A 105 8.48 9.06 -15.01
N ILE A 106 7.24 9.29 -15.43
CA ILE A 106 6.08 9.14 -14.54
C ILE A 106 5.99 7.72 -14.00
N ALA A 107 6.18 6.72 -14.87
CA ALA A 107 6.15 5.32 -14.43
C ALA A 107 7.16 5.06 -13.33
N GLN A 108 8.36 5.57 -13.47
CA GLN A 108 9.41 5.41 -12.47
C GLN A 108 9.08 6.18 -11.18
N MET A 109 8.60 7.41 -11.29
CA MET A 109 8.27 8.23 -10.13
C MET A 109 7.18 7.62 -9.25
N VAL A 110 6.22 6.92 -9.86
CA VAL A 110 5.11 6.32 -9.12
C VAL A 110 5.36 4.85 -8.74
N GLY A 111 6.55 4.33 -9.01
CA GLY A 111 6.94 3.03 -8.51
C GLY A 111 6.76 1.85 -9.44
N TYR A 112 6.48 2.08 -10.71
CA TYR A 112 6.47 1.01 -11.70
C TYR A 112 7.87 0.83 -12.28
N GLY A 113 8.29 -0.43 -12.41
CA GLY A 113 9.63 -0.73 -12.91
C GLY A 113 9.83 -0.47 -14.39
N SER A 114 8.73 -0.39 -15.14
CA SER A 114 8.77 -0.10 -16.58
C SER A 114 7.54 0.66 -17.02
N SER A 115 7.69 1.42 -18.10
CA SER A 115 6.56 2.16 -18.67
C SER A 115 5.50 1.21 -19.24
N ALA A 116 5.89 0.04 -19.71
CA ALA A 116 4.96 -0.95 -20.24
C ALA A 116 4.01 -1.47 -19.15
N THR A 117 4.57 -1.80 -17.99
CA THR A 117 3.76 -2.25 -16.84
C THR A 117 2.82 -1.15 -16.38
N PHE A 118 3.33 0.07 -16.29
CA PHE A 118 2.53 1.23 -15.92
C PHE A 118 1.37 1.46 -16.89
N ARG A 119 1.63 1.43 -18.19
CA ARG A 119 0.59 1.63 -19.19
C ARG A 119 -0.51 0.59 -19.12
N ARG A 120 -0.14 -0.67 -18.92
CA ARG A 120 -1.11 -1.75 -18.78
C ARG A 120 -1.99 -1.56 -17.55
N ALA A 121 -1.37 -1.22 -16.41
CA ALA A 121 -2.10 -0.99 -15.17
C ALA A 121 -3.04 0.21 -15.31
N PHE A 122 -2.57 1.29 -15.90
CA PHE A 122 -3.37 2.50 -16.08
C PHE A 122 -4.58 2.24 -16.99
N LYS A 123 -4.35 1.57 -18.12
CA LYS A 123 -5.41 1.25 -19.05
C LYS A 123 -6.44 0.29 -18.43
N ARG A 124 -5.97 -0.69 -17.66
CA ARG A 124 -6.87 -1.61 -16.95
C ARG A 124 -7.75 -0.87 -15.95
N ALA A 125 -7.19 0.09 -15.24
CA ALA A 125 -7.90 0.84 -14.20
C ALA A 125 -8.86 1.89 -14.76
N TYR A 126 -8.45 2.59 -15.82
CA TYR A 126 -9.20 3.76 -16.32
C TYR A 126 -9.76 3.58 -17.74
N GLY A 127 -9.48 2.48 -18.40
CA GLY A 127 -10.02 2.18 -19.73
C GLY A 127 -9.31 2.85 -20.88
N ILE A 128 -8.39 3.79 -20.63
CA ILE A 128 -7.61 4.47 -21.66
C ILE A 128 -6.14 4.51 -21.29
N ALA A 129 -5.28 4.71 -22.29
CA ALA A 129 -3.85 4.82 -22.06
C ALA A 129 -3.51 6.12 -21.32
N PRO A 130 -2.43 6.14 -20.52
CA PRO A 130 -2.07 7.37 -19.81
C PRO A 130 -1.75 8.55 -20.75
N SER A 131 -1.23 8.29 -21.94
CA SER A 131 -0.97 9.34 -22.92
C SER A 131 -2.25 9.98 -23.45
N ALA A 132 -3.39 9.29 -23.35
CA ALA A 132 -4.68 9.79 -23.77
C ALA A 132 -5.47 10.41 -22.61
N TRP A 133 -4.96 10.34 -21.39
CA TRP A 133 -5.64 10.88 -20.22
C TRP A 133 -5.60 12.41 -20.24
N LYS A 134 -6.77 13.01 -20.11
CA LYS A 134 -6.92 14.48 -20.00
C LYS A 134 -7.92 14.76 -18.91
N GLU A 135 -7.63 15.69 -18.07
CA GLU A 135 -8.58 16.20 -17.08
C GLU A 135 -9.47 17.27 -17.65
#